data_a21bb0e1ff0a0a5abc553be69d585111
#
_entry.id   a21bb0e1ff0a0a5abc553be69d585111
#
_cell.length_a   1.000
_cell.length_b   1.000
_cell.length_c   1.000
_cell.angle_alpha   90.00
_cell.angle_beta   90.00
_cell.angle_gamma   90.00
#
_symmetry.space_group_name_H-M   'P 1'
#
loop_
_entity.id
_entity.type
_entity.pdbx_description
1 polymer ?
#
loop_
_entity_poly.entity_id
_entity_poly.type
_entity_poly.pdbx_seq_one_letter_code
_entity_poly.pdbx_strand_id
1 'polypeptide(L)'
;MLDHLRQRIIETLASVPSATLSTYGPAGLQATLLPCESSSLRLYMLLPATSDHLLNLESQSEVVVTAPEWQLRGTAVVLHSIDYPRDLCLHRKPEVQWSRLVEIQPTQLNIRRRNGWGYSETIDIEP
;
A
#
# COMPACT_ATOMS: atom_id res chain seq x y z
N MET A 1 -11.86 -10.31 13.99
CA MET A 1 -10.42 -10.08 14.22
C MET A 1 -10.21 -9.64 15.66
N LEU A 2 -9.20 -10.18 16.31
CA LEU A 2 -8.87 -9.80 17.68
C LEU A 2 -8.31 -8.38 17.72
N ASP A 3 -8.69 -7.61 18.75
CA ASP A 3 -8.30 -6.20 18.84
C ASP A 3 -6.80 -5.96 18.84
N HIS A 4 -6.04 -6.81 19.54
CA HIS A 4 -4.59 -6.65 19.58
C HIS A 4 -3.94 -6.94 18.21
N LEU A 5 -4.49 -7.87 17.45
CA LEU A 5 -4.00 -8.17 16.11
C LEU A 5 -4.29 -7.02 15.15
N ARG A 6 -5.48 -6.47 15.23
CA ARG A 6 -5.87 -5.29 14.44
C ARG A 6 -4.94 -4.12 14.74
N GLN A 7 -4.69 -3.85 16.02
CA GLN A 7 -3.81 -2.77 16.43
C GLN A 7 -2.38 -2.97 15.93
N ARG A 8 -1.90 -4.20 15.95
CA ARG A 8 -0.57 -4.53 15.44
C ARG A 8 -0.45 -4.26 13.95
N ILE A 9 -1.48 -4.61 13.18
CA ILE A 9 -1.51 -4.32 11.74
C ILE A 9 -1.47 -2.81 11.51
N ILE A 10 -2.31 -2.05 12.21
CA ILE A 10 -2.36 -0.60 12.09
C ILE A 10 -0.99 0.02 12.38
N GLU A 11 -0.35 -0.38 13.45
CA GLU A 11 0.97 0.13 13.83
C GLU A 11 2.04 -0.22 12.80
N THR A 12 2.00 -1.44 12.26
CA THR A 12 2.95 -1.88 11.24
C THR A 12 2.82 -1.07 9.98
N LEU A 13 1.59 -0.85 9.48
CA LEU A 13 1.35 -0.07 8.28
C LEU A 13 1.74 1.40 8.46
N ALA A 14 1.63 1.93 9.67
CA ALA A 14 1.98 3.31 9.97
C ALA A 14 3.48 3.53 10.19
N SER A 15 4.29 2.47 10.18
CA SER A 15 5.69 2.54 10.61
C SER A 15 6.64 3.18 9.60
N VAL A 16 6.23 3.35 8.34
CA VAL A 16 7.11 3.88 7.30
C VAL A 16 6.41 4.99 6.49
N PRO A 17 7.17 6.02 6.05
CA PRO A 17 6.61 7.09 5.22
C PRO A 17 6.58 6.75 3.73
N SER A 18 7.26 5.68 3.31
CA SER A 18 7.32 5.24 1.93
C SER A 18 7.53 3.73 1.88
N ALA A 19 7.10 3.13 0.78
CA ALA A 19 7.25 1.70 0.57
C ALA A 19 7.26 1.43 -0.94
N THR A 20 7.72 0.25 -1.34
CA THR A 20 7.80 -0.14 -2.74
C THR A 20 6.50 -0.80 -3.18
N LEU A 21 5.82 -0.17 -4.13
CA LEU A 21 4.65 -0.75 -4.78
C LEU A 21 5.10 -1.60 -5.96
N SER A 22 4.64 -2.83 -6.01
CA SER A 22 4.88 -3.74 -7.14
C SER A 22 3.57 -4.12 -7.78
N THR A 23 3.48 -3.93 -9.09
CA THR A 23 2.32 -4.25 -9.89
C THR A 23 2.71 -5.07 -11.10
N TYR A 24 1.72 -5.75 -11.68
CA TYR A 24 1.90 -6.56 -12.87
C TYR A 24 0.71 -6.33 -13.81
N GLY A 25 0.99 -6.26 -15.10
CA GLY A 25 -0.06 -6.08 -16.09
C GLY A 25 0.51 -5.69 -17.45
N PRO A 26 -0.25 -4.95 -18.27
CA PRO A 26 0.18 -4.59 -19.64
C PRO A 26 1.52 -3.84 -19.70
N ALA A 27 1.88 -3.09 -18.66
CA ALA A 27 3.17 -2.41 -18.61
C ALA A 27 4.32 -3.31 -18.14
N GLY A 28 4.04 -4.59 -17.87
CA GLY A 28 5.01 -5.53 -17.31
C GLY A 28 5.11 -5.43 -15.80
N LEU A 29 6.11 -6.06 -15.23
CA LEU A 29 6.39 -5.96 -13.81
C LEU A 29 6.98 -4.58 -13.51
N GLN A 30 6.38 -3.88 -12.56
CA GLN A 30 6.81 -2.56 -12.13
C GLN A 30 7.01 -2.56 -10.63
N ALA A 31 8.08 -1.93 -10.15
CA ALA A 31 8.34 -1.78 -8.72
C ALA A 31 8.93 -0.39 -8.47
N THR A 32 8.29 0.41 -7.62
CA THR A 32 8.68 1.80 -7.40
C THR A 32 8.49 2.17 -5.94
N LEU A 33 9.48 2.84 -5.36
CA LEU A 33 9.37 3.42 -4.02
C LEU A 33 8.49 4.66 -4.09
N LEU A 34 7.42 4.68 -3.32
CA LEU A 34 6.41 5.74 -3.35
C LEU A 34 6.06 6.19 -1.93
N PRO A 35 5.65 7.44 -1.76
CA PRO A 35 5.12 7.89 -0.48
C PRO A 35 3.88 7.09 -0.11
N CYS A 36 3.76 6.73 1.15
CA CYS A 36 2.59 6.02 1.64
C CYS A 36 2.12 6.57 2.99
N GLU A 37 0.86 6.35 3.28
CA GLU A 37 0.25 6.71 4.54
C GLU A 37 -0.86 5.70 4.82
N SER A 38 -1.03 5.33 6.09
CA SER A 38 -2.07 4.39 6.47
C SER A 38 -3.21 5.12 7.19
N SER A 39 -4.39 4.55 7.07
CA SER A 39 -5.55 4.95 7.85
C SER A 39 -6.33 3.68 8.15
N SER A 40 -6.49 3.37 9.45
CA SER A 40 -7.11 2.13 9.90
C SER A 40 -6.39 0.92 9.29
N LEU A 41 -7.11 0.02 8.62
CA LEU A 41 -6.55 -1.17 7.97
C LEU A 41 -6.28 -0.96 6.48
N ARG A 42 -6.19 0.29 6.04
CA ARG A 42 -5.91 0.63 4.64
C ARG A 42 -4.56 1.31 4.51
N LEU A 43 -3.90 1.06 3.40
CA LEU A 43 -2.68 1.76 3.02
C LEU A 43 -2.97 2.60 1.78
N TYR A 44 -2.47 3.82 1.78
CA TYR A 44 -2.64 4.74 0.65
C TYR A 44 -1.28 5.11 0.08
N MET A 45 -1.17 5.11 -1.23
CA MET A 45 0.07 5.45 -1.92
C MET A 45 -0.20 6.50 -2.98
N LEU A 46 0.74 7.43 -3.13
CA LEU A 46 0.64 8.52 -4.08
C LEU A 46 1.48 8.19 -5.31
N LEU A 47 0.84 8.12 -6.47
CA LEU A 47 1.50 7.80 -7.74
C LEU A 47 1.45 9.00 -8.68
N PRO A 48 2.52 9.25 -9.46
CA PRO A 48 2.43 10.21 -10.56
C PRO A 48 1.29 9.82 -11.52
N ALA A 49 0.59 10.81 -12.05
CA ALA A 49 -0.52 10.58 -12.98
C ALA A 49 -0.08 9.87 -14.27
N THR A 50 1.22 9.89 -14.56
CA THR A 50 1.81 9.24 -15.74
C THR A 50 2.41 7.86 -15.42
N SER A 51 2.21 7.36 -14.21
CA SER A 51 2.82 6.10 -13.77
C SER A 51 2.30 4.90 -14.53
N ASP A 52 3.21 4.00 -14.93
CA ASP A 52 2.87 2.73 -15.57
C ASP A 52 2.11 1.79 -14.62
N HIS A 53 2.24 1.99 -13.32
CA HIS A 53 1.43 1.26 -12.34
C HIS A 53 -0.07 1.46 -12.59
N LEU A 54 -0.47 2.67 -13.00
CA LEU A 54 -1.88 2.96 -13.26
C LEU A 54 -2.42 2.13 -14.42
N LEU A 55 -1.61 1.93 -15.45
CA LEU A 55 -1.98 1.05 -16.57
C LEU A 55 -2.15 -0.40 -16.09
N ASN A 56 -1.23 -0.87 -15.27
CA ASN A 56 -1.31 -2.22 -14.71
C ASN A 56 -2.56 -2.40 -13.86
N LEU A 57 -2.90 -1.42 -13.05
CA LEU A 57 -4.05 -1.49 -12.14
C LEU A 57 -5.40 -1.50 -12.86
N GLU A 58 -5.45 -1.05 -14.11
CA GLU A 58 -6.68 -1.15 -14.92
C GLU A 58 -7.05 -2.60 -15.22
N SER A 59 -6.07 -3.50 -15.31
CA SER A 59 -6.31 -4.90 -15.64
C SER A 59 -6.08 -5.86 -14.48
N GLN A 60 -5.26 -5.49 -13.51
CA GLN A 60 -4.90 -6.38 -12.40
C GLN A 60 -4.81 -5.57 -11.10
N SER A 61 -5.76 -5.83 -10.21
CA SER A 61 -5.83 -5.08 -8.95
C SER A 61 -4.98 -5.66 -7.83
N GLU A 62 -4.45 -6.88 -7.98
CA GLU A 62 -3.59 -7.47 -6.96
C GLU A 62 -2.23 -6.81 -6.96
N VAL A 63 -1.75 -6.44 -5.77
CA VAL A 63 -0.48 -5.74 -5.61
C VAL A 63 0.31 -6.32 -4.45
N VAL A 64 1.62 -6.04 -4.47
CA VAL A 64 2.51 -6.30 -3.35
C VAL A 64 3.15 -4.97 -2.96
N VAL A 65 3.18 -4.70 -1.66
CA VAL A 65 3.87 -3.54 -1.12
C VAL A 65 4.96 -4.03 -0.17
N THR A 66 6.17 -3.55 -0.36
CA THR A 66 7.32 -4.02 0.41
C THR A 66 7.98 -2.86 1.15
N ALA A 67 8.22 -3.06 2.43
CA ALA A 67 9.00 -2.17 3.29
C ALA A 67 10.15 -2.99 3.90
N PRO A 68 11.12 -2.36 4.58
CA PRO A 68 12.26 -3.12 5.12
C PRO A 68 11.88 -4.24 6.08
N GLU A 69 10.81 -4.06 6.86
CA GLU A 69 10.44 -5.00 7.91
C GLU A 69 9.16 -5.78 7.63
N TRP A 70 8.48 -5.49 6.52
CA TRP A 70 7.23 -6.19 6.21
C TRP A 70 6.96 -6.21 4.71
N GLN A 71 6.12 -7.15 4.30
CA GLN A 71 5.59 -7.23 2.95
C GLN A 71 4.08 -7.45 3.03
N LEU A 72 3.35 -6.74 2.20
CA LEU A 72 1.89 -6.76 2.20
C LEU A 72 1.41 -7.22 0.84
N ARG A 73 0.42 -8.11 0.84
CA ARG A 73 -0.39 -8.41 -0.36
C ARG A 73 -1.75 -7.76 -0.18
N GLY A 74 -2.29 -7.26 -1.26
CA GLY A 74 -3.61 -6.64 -1.21
C GLY A 74 -4.19 -6.37 -2.57
N THR A 75 -5.33 -5.70 -2.56
CA THR A 75 -5.99 -5.22 -3.76
C THR A 75 -5.97 -3.70 -3.77
N ALA A 76 -5.76 -3.13 -4.95
CA ALA A 76 -5.61 -1.68 -5.10
C ALA A 76 -6.75 -1.09 -5.91
N VAL A 77 -7.20 0.09 -5.50
CA VAL A 77 -8.21 0.88 -6.20
C VAL A 77 -7.65 2.29 -6.39
N VAL A 78 -7.70 2.79 -7.61
CA VAL A 78 -7.34 4.17 -7.91
C VAL A 78 -8.53 5.04 -7.52
N LEU A 79 -8.33 5.94 -6.55
CA LEU A 79 -9.41 6.78 -6.04
C LEU A 79 -9.62 8.01 -6.90
N HIS A 80 -10.88 8.45 -6.99
CA HIS A 80 -11.22 9.77 -7.50
C HIS A 80 -11.00 10.79 -6.38
N SER A 81 -10.69 12.02 -6.74
CA SER A 81 -10.38 13.07 -5.75
C SER A 81 -11.50 13.28 -4.73
N ILE A 82 -12.75 13.07 -5.12
CA ILE A 82 -13.90 13.20 -4.23
C ILE A 82 -13.89 12.13 -3.12
N ASP A 83 -13.23 11.01 -3.36
CA ASP A 83 -13.18 9.88 -2.43
C ASP A 83 -11.92 9.89 -1.55
N TYR A 84 -11.09 10.91 -1.65
CA TYR A 84 -9.87 11.00 -0.85
C TYR A 84 -10.22 11.14 0.63
N PRO A 85 -9.69 10.26 1.50
CA PRO A 85 -9.93 10.37 2.94
C PRO A 85 -9.42 11.69 3.50
N ARG A 86 -10.22 12.33 4.35
CA ARG A 86 -9.90 13.64 4.90
C ARG A 86 -8.78 13.61 5.94
N ASP A 87 -8.59 12.46 6.58
CA ASP A 87 -7.58 12.30 7.64
C ASP A 87 -6.17 12.06 7.09
N LEU A 88 -6.02 11.88 5.78
CA LEU A 88 -4.72 11.69 5.17
C LEU A 88 -4.03 13.03 4.87
N CYS A 89 -2.71 13.04 5.01
CA CYS A 89 -1.88 14.21 4.70
C CYS A 89 -1.28 14.14 3.30
N LEU A 90 -1.15 12.95 2.71
CA LEU A 90 -0.55 12.76 1.40
C LEU A 90 -1.17 13.63 0.31
N HIS A 91 -2.50 13.69 0.28
CA HIS A 91 -3.23 14.41 -0.77
C HIS A 91 -3.23 15.93 -0.59
N ARG A 92 -2.64 16.43 0.51
CA ARG A 92 -2.53 17.87 0.78
C ARG A 92 -1.24 18.47 0.26
N LYS A 93 -0.33 17.65 -0.27
CA LYS A 93 0.93 18.13 -0.82
C LYS A 93 0.69 18.77 -2.19
N PRO A 94 1.49 19.79 -2.58
CA PRO A 94 1.32 20.46 -3.88
C PRO A 94 1.39 19.49 -5.08
N GLU A 95 2.15 18.41 -4.95
CA GLU A 95 2.34 17.43 -6.03
C GLU A 95 1.07 16.63 -6.35
N VAL A 96 0.06 16.67 -5.48
CA VAL A 96 -1.15 15.86 -5.63
C VAL A 96 -1.92 16.16 -6.91
N GLN A 97 -1.89 17.41 -7.39
CA GLN A 97 -2.59 17.75 -8.62
C GLN A 97 -2.08 16.98 -9.84
N TRP A 98 -0.84 16.49 -9.78
CA TRP A 98 -0.19 15.71 -10.84
C TRP A 98 -0.09 14.23 -10.47
N SER A 99 -0.84 13.82 -9.46
CA SER A 99 -0.74 12.48 -8.89
C SER A 99 -2.12 11.85 -8.73
N ARG A 100 -2.10 10.54 -8.47
CA ARG A 100 -3.31 9.78 -8.14
C ARG A 100 -3.07 9.09 -6.81
N LEU A 101 -4.11 9.07 -5.99
CA LEU A 101 -4.08 8.34 -4.73
C LEU A 101 -4.65 6.94 -4.97
N VAL A 102 -3.89 5.93 -4.56
CA VAL A 102 -4.29 4.53 -4.65
C VAL A 102 -4.55 4.01 -3.25
N GLU A 103 -5.73 3.43 -3.05
CA GLU A 103 -6.09 2.76 -1.81
C GLU A 103 -5.80 1.29 -1.92
N ILE A 104 -5.06 0.74 -0.96
CA ILE A 104 -4.73 -0.67 -0.92
C ILE A 104 -5.44 -1.30 0.27
N GLN A 105 -6.24 -2.33 -0.01
CA GLN A 105 -6.87 -3.15 1.00
C GLN A 105 -6.00 -4.38 1.23
N PRO A 106 -5.33 -4.46 2.39
CA PRO A 106 -4.47 -5.61 2.68
C PRO A 106 -5.28 -6.90 2.79
N THR A 107 -4.73 -7.98 2.24
CA THR A 107 -5.26 -9.33 2.41
C THR A 107 -4.31 -10.22 3.19
N GLN A 108 -3.02 -9.90 3.18
CA GLN A 108 -2.02 -10.65 3.94
C GLN A 108 -0.86 -9.72 4.30
N LEU A 109 -0.39 -9.82 5.54
CA LEU A 109 0.78 -9.08 6.01
C LEU A 109 1.83 -10.06 6.50
N ASN A 110 3.03 -9.97 5.95
CA ASN A 110 4.19 -10.76 6.37
C ASN A 110 5.18 -9.85 7.07
N ILE A 111 5.51 -10.17 8.33
CA ILE A 111 6.48 -9.41 9.11
C ILE A 111 7.80 -10.16 9.09
N ARG A 112 8.88 -9.48 8.71
CA ARG A 112 10.19 -10.08 8.55
C ARG A 112 10.84 -10.35 9.90
N ARG A 113 11.67 -11.40 9.94
CA ARG A 113 12.50 -11.67 11.10
C ARG A 113 13.62 -10.64 11.19
N ARG A 114 13.95 -10.25 12.41
CA ARG A 114 15.08 -9.34 12.65
C ARG A 114 16.41 -9.89 12.14
N ASN A 115 16.51 -11.21 12.02
CA ASN A 115 17.74 -11.90 11.58
C ASN A 115 17.89 -11.95 10.06
N GLY A 116 16.98 -11.33 9.31
CA GLY A 116 17.15 -11.17 7.87
C GLY A 116 16.61 -12.28 6.97
N TRP A 117 16.24 -13.43 7.51
CA TRP A 117 15.75 -14.56 6.69
C TRP A 117 14.30 -14.90 7.01
N GLY A 118 13.49 -14.88 5.95
CA GLY A 118 12.08 -15.27 6.04
C GLY A 118 11.22 -14.31 6.87
N TYR A 119 10.01 -14.75 7.16
CA TYR A 119 9.06 -13.96 7.94
C TYR A 119 8.90 -14.56 9.32
N SER A 120 8.83 -13.71 10.35
CA SER A 120 8.54 -14.14 11.72
C SER A 120 7.06 -14.43 11.89
N GLU A 121 6.23 -13.79 11.06
CA GLU A 121 4.79 -13.87 11.21
C GLU A 121 4.10 -13.57 9.89
N THR A 122 3.03 -14.33 9.62
CA THR A 122 2.13 -14.08 8.49
C THR A 122 0.72 -13.90 9.04
N ILE A 123 0.11 -12.78 8.72
CA ILE A 123 -1.23 -12.44 9.20
C ILE A 123 -2.15 -12.35 8.00
N ASP A 124 -3.20 -13.20 7.97
CA ASP A 124 -4.24 -13.10 6.97
C ASP A 124 -5.27 -12.08 7.43
N ILE A 125 -5.63 -11.17 6.54
CA ILE A 125 -6.53 -10.06 6.84
C ILE A 125 -7.79 -10.25 6.02
N GLU A 126 -8.90 -10.44 6.72
CA GLU A 126 -10.19 -10.54 6.04
C GLU A 126 -10.75 -9.16 5.73
N PRO A 127 -11.37 -9.01 4.55
CA PRO A 127 -11.97 -7.75 4.15
C PRO A 127 -13.15 -7.33 5.02
#